data_721e88adcbd1469c96bb547d6d67e852
#
_entry.id   721e88adcbd1469c96bb547d6d67e852
#
_cell.length_a   1.000
_cell.length_b   1.000
_cell.length_c   1.000
_cell.angle_alpha   90.00
_cell.angle_beta   90.00
_cell.angle_gamma   90.00
#
_symmetry.space_group_name_H-M   'P 1'
#
loop_
_entity.id
_entity.type
_entity.pdbx_description
1 polymer ?
#
loop_
_entity_poly.entity_id
_entity_poly.type
_entity_poly.pdbx_seq_one_letter_code
_entity_poly.pdbx_strand_id
1 'polypeptide(L)'
;MSRVEVKMPAQTQAVIEQIYSSMERRIEANPPGLCPVDMTLNFLNLCQAQTCGKCVPCRIGLDQLSQMIREVLDGQPDADILDRIKTTAQVVVDSADCAIGIDAGQLVLNALVAFRDDFEEHVKTGRCLGGMEDSIPCVAKCPAAVDIPGYVALVHEGRCADAVKLIRKDNPFPVSCAYICEHPCENRCRRRSRRHRS
;
A
#
# COMPACT_ATOMS: atom_id res chain seq x y z
N MET A 1 -29.10 -10.40 23.01
CA MET A 1 -27.74 -10.94 23.16
C MET A 1 -26.84 -9.78 23.52
N SER A 2 -26.29 -9.73 24.73
CA SER A 2 -25.40 -8.65 25.15
C SER A 2 -24.06 -8.84 24.41
N ARG A 3 -23.67 -7.86 23.59
CA ARG A 3 -22.31 -7.78 23.05
C ARG A 3 -21.38 -7.70 24.27
N VAL A 4 -20.47 -8.66 24.36
CA VAL A 4 -19.38 -8.58 25.33
C VAL A 4 -18.46 -7.48 24.84
N GLU A 5 -18.42 -6.35 25.56
CA GLU A 5 -17.40 -5.34 25.35
C GLU A 5 -16.05 -5.94 25.74
N VAL A 6 -15.32 -6.41 24.74
CA VAL A 6 -13.93 -6.81 24.92
C VAL A 6 -13.11 -5.53 24.99
N LYS A 7 -12.69 -5.13 26.21
CA LYS A 7 -11.68 -4.08 26.36
C LYS A 7 -10.40 -4.56 25.71
N MET A 8 -10.06 -3.97 24.57
CA MET A 8 -8.78 -4.22 23.92
C MET A 8 -7.64 -3.82 24.87
N PRO A 9 -6.56 -4.61 24.93
CA PRO A 9 -5.37 -4.20 25.67
C PRO A 9 -4.90 -2.83 25.17
N ALA A 10 -4.53 -1.95 26.09
CA ALA A 10 -4.10 -0.57 25.76
C ALA A 10 -2.96 -0.50 24.72
N GLN A 11 -2.10 -1.52 24.67
CA GLN A 11 -1.04 -1.64 23.65
C GLN A 11 -1.59 -1.86 22.25
N THR A 12 -2.64 -2.66 22.07
CA THR A 12 -3.25 -2.92 20.77
C THR A 12 -3.94 -1.67 20.24
N GLN A 13 -4.60 -0.91 21.11
CA GLN A 13 -5.24 0.35 20.73
C GLN A 13 -4.22 1.40 20.30
N ALA A 14 -3.10 1.54 21.03
CA ALA A 14 -2.02 2.46 20.66
C ALA A 14 -1.38 2.11 19.31
N VAL A 15 -1.20 0.81 19.03
CA VAL A 15 -0.68 0.35 17.74
C VAL A 15 -1.68 0.65 16.61
N ILE A 16 -2.98 0.43 16.82
CA ILE A 16 -4.02 0.76 15.84
C ILE A 16 -4.06 2.26 15.58
N GLU A 17 -4.06 3.11 16.61
CA GLU A 17 -4.01 4.57 16.48
C GLU A 17 -2.74 5.03 15.76
N GLN A 18 -1.60 4.42 16.04
CA GLN A 18 -0.35 4.70 15.34
C GLN A 18 -0.39 4.31 13.86
N ILE A 19 -1.07 3.20 13.54
CA ILE A 19 -1.31 2.76 12.16
C ILE A 19 -2.22 3.75 11.44
N TYR A 20 -3.35 4.13 12.04
CA TYR A 20 -4.26 5.13 11.48
C TYR A 20 -3.57 6.48 11.26
N SER A 21 -2.86 7.00 12.26
CA SER A 21 -2.12 8.26 12.13
C SER A 21 -0.97 8.18 11.12
N SER A 22 -0.37 7.01 10.95
CA SER A 22 0.64 6.75 9.91
C SER A 22 0.03 6.67 8.52
N MET A 23 -1.18 6.11 8.40
CA MET A 23 -1.95 6.09 7.15
C MET A 23 -2.47 7.47 6.77
N GLU A 24 -3.06 8.22 7.70
CA GLU A 24 -3.47 9.61 7.48
C GLU A 24 -2.30 10.45 6.99
N ARG A 25 -1.16 10.43 7.67
CA ARG A 25 0.05 11.13 7.23
C ARG A 25 0.56 10.66 5.87
N ARG A 26 0.39 9.39 5.54
CA ARG A 26 0.75 8.87 4.22
C ARG A 26 -0.23 9.32 3.13
N ILE A 27 -1.52 9.41 3.43
CA ILE A 27 -2.53 9.93 2.53
C ILE A 27 -2.31 11.42 2.28
N GLU A 28 -2.02 12.21 3.32
CA GLU A 28 -1.70 13.64 3.21
C GLU A 28 -0.34 13.92 2.55
N ALA A 29 0.66 13.07 2.80
CA ALA A 29 2.01 13.22 2.28
C ALA A 29 2.25 12.47 0.94
N ASN A 30 1.25 11.77 0.42
CA ASN A 30 1.41 11.02 -0.81
C ASN A 30 1.44 11.94 -2.02
N PRO A 31 2.53 11.90 -2.79
CA PRO A 31 2.49 12.49 -4.11
C PRO A 31 1.40 11.81 -4.95
N PRO A 32 0.75 12.54 -5.88
CA PRO A 32 -0.20 11.96 -6.80
C PRO A 32 0.45 10.77 -7.50
N GLY A 33 -0.16 9.60 -7.44
CA GLY A 33 0.37 8.39 -8.08
C GLY A 33 0.47 7.13 -7.22
N LEU A 34 0.03 7.15 -5.95
CA LEU A 34 -0.11 5.91 -5.18
C LEU A 34 -1.39 5.16 -5.60
N CYS A 35 -1.19 3.86 -5.88
CA CYS A 35 -2.29 2.99 -6.25
C CYS A 35 -3.22 2.75 -5.04
N PRO A 36 -4.49 3.18 -5.07
CA PRO A 36 -5.43 2.97 -3.97
C PRO A 36 -5.71 1.48 -3.71
N VAL A 37 -5.64 0.65 -4.75
CA VAL A 37 -5.84 -0.80 -4.65
C VAL A 37 -4.69 -1.46 -3.88
N ASP A 38 -3.43 -1.08 -4.18
CA ASP A 38 -2.25 -1.57 -3.42
C ASP A 38 -2.27 -1.07 -1.98
N MET A 39 -2.73 0.17 -1.74
CA MET A 39 -2.90 0.69 -0.38
C MET A 39 -3.91 -0.11 0.42
N THR A 40 -5.05 -0.46 -0.18
CA THR A 40 -6.09 -1.29 0.45
C THR A 40 -5.53 -2.66 0.81
N LEU A 41 -4.76 -3.30 -0.10
CA LEU A 41 -4.09 -4.57 0.17
C LEU A 41 -3.09 -4.49 1.32
N ASN A 42 -2.26 -3.44 1.33
CA ASN A 42 -1.26 -3.25 2.39
C ASN A 42 -1.91 -3.09 3.77
N PHE A 43 -3.05 -2.38 3.83
CA PHE A 43 -3.81 -2.26 5.06
C PHE A 43 -4.42 -3.58 5.52
N LEU A 44 -5.01 -4.35 4.60
CA LEU A 44 -5.53 -5.68 4.92
C LEU A 44 -4.44 -6.61 5.46
N ASN A 45 -3.27 -6.63 4.83
CA ASN A 45 -2.13 -7.42 5.30
C ASN A 45 -1.70 -7.00 6.72
N LEU A 46 -1.78 -5.71 7.02
CA LEU A 46 -1.48 -5.17 8.34
C LEU A 46 -2.51 -5.60 9.38
N CYS A 47 -3.80 -5.53 9.06
CA CYS A 47 -4.88 -6.03 9.90
C CYS A 47 -4.75 -7.55 10.11
N GLN A 48 -4.45 -8.31 9.05
CA GLN A 48 -4.25 -9.76 9.12
C GLN A 48 -3.09 -10.14 10.05
N ALA A 49 -1.98 -9.41 10.01
CA ALA A 49 -0.85 -9.64 10.90
C ALA A 49 -1.19 -9.39 12.39
N GLN A 50 -2.25 -8.63 12.68
CA GLN A 50 -2.67 -8.29 14.03
C GLN A 50 -3.90 -9.08 14.52
N THR A 51 -4.46 -9.95 13.67
CA THR A 51 -5.60 -10.77 14.08
C THR A 51 -5.20 -11.77 15.16
N CYS A 52 -6.11 -11.99 16.09
CA CYS A 52 -5.93 -13.05 17.10
C CYS A 52 -6.24 -14.46 16.56
N GLY A 53 -6.75 -14.58 15.33
CA GLY A 53 -7.11 -15.84 14.67
C GLY A 53 -8.33 -16.57 15.24
N LYS A 54 -9.05 -15.98 16.22
CA LYS A 54 -10.17 -16.63 16.91
C LYS A 54 -11.40 -16.80 16.02
N CYS A 55 -11.86 -15.72 15.40
CA CYS A 55 -13.08 -15.76 14.57
C CYS A 55 -12.79 -16.09 13.11
N VAL A 56 -13.74 -16.77 12.47
CA VAL A 56 -13.64 -17.17 11.06
C VAL A 56 -13.55 -15.98 10.11
N PRO A 57 -14.32 -14.87 10.29
CA PRO A 57 -14.24 -13.73 9.42
C PRO A 57 -12.83 -13.13 9.31
N CYS A 58 -12.10 -13.00 10.41
CA CYS A 58 -10.71 -12.55 10.37
C CYS A 58 -9.79 -13.59 9.76
N ARG A 59 -9.87 -14.84 10.21
CA ARG A 59 -8.92 -15.88 9.81
C ARG A 59 -9.02 -16.27 8.34
N ILE A 60 -10.24 -16.33 7.80
CA ILE A 60 -10.50 -16.75 6.42
C ILE A 60 -10.92 -15.55 5.55
N GLY A 61 -11.83 -14.71 6.05
CA GLY A 61 -12.39 -13.61 5.26
C GLY A 61 -11.36 -12.56 4.86
N LEU A 62 -10.45 -12.17 5.76
CA LEU A 62 -9.38 -11.21 5.41
C LEU A 62 -8.36 -11.82 4.44
N ASP A 63 -8.08 -13.12 4.54
CA ASP A 63 -7.20 -13.81 3.61
C ASP A 63 -7.81 -13.84 2.20
N GLN A 64 -9.09 -14.22 2.09
CA GLN A 64 -9.83 -14.19 0.84
C GLN A 64 -9.89 -12.79 0.22
N LEU A 65 -10.16 -11.75 1.03
CA LEU A 65 -10.14 -10.36 0.57
C LEU A 65 -8.76 -9.97 0.02
N SER A 66 -7.69 -10.31 0.75
CA SER A 66 -6.33 -10.03 0.32
C SER A 66 -5.97 -10.74 -0.98
N GLN A 67 -6.42 -11.97 -1.14
CA GLN A 67 -6.21 -12.75 -2.36
C GLN A 67 -6.96 -12.14 -3.55
N MET A 68 -8.24 -11.82 -3.40
CA MET A 68 -9.03 -11.20 -4.47
C MET A 68 -8.47 -9.83 -4.89
N ILE A 69 -7.99 -9.01 -3.95
CA ILE A 69 -7.36 -7.74 -4.28
C ILE A 69 -6.01 -7.94 -4.99
N ARG A 70 -5.25 -8.99 -4.66
CA ARG A 70 -4.04 -9.35 -5.42
C ARG A 70 -4.37 -9.77 -6.86
N GLU A 71 -5.43 -10.54 -7.08
CA GLU A 71 -5.91 -10.91 -8.42
C GLU A 71 -6.22 -9.67 -9.27
N VAL A 72 -6.85 -8.65 -8.65
CA VAL A 72 -7.09 -7.35 -9.31
C VAL A 72 -5.77 -6.65 -9.66
N LEU A 73 -4.78 -6.65 -8.75
CA LEU A 73 -3.47 -6.03 -8.98
C LEU A 73 -2.62 -6.76 -10.01
N ASP A 74 -2.75 -8.09 -10.08
CA ASP A 74 -2.00 -8.93 -11.03
C ASP A 74 -2.61 -8.90 -12.44
N GLY A 75 -3.77 -8.25 -12.61
CA GLY A 75 -4.41 -8.05 -13.92
C GLY A 75 -5.05 -9.32 -14.49
N GLN A 76 -5.45 -10.24 -13.65
CA GLN A 76 -6.15 -11.49 -14.01
C GLN A 76 -7.45 -11.70 -13.21
N PRO A 77 -8.27 -10.65 -13.00
CA PRO A 77 -9.48 -10.80 -12.21
C PRO A 77 -10.62 -11.40 -13.02
N ASP A 78 -11.49 -12.15 -12.34
CA ASP A 78 -12.80 -12.53 -12.87
C ASP A 78 -13.68 -11.28 -13.06
N ALA A 79 -14.65 -11.35 -13.98
CA ALA A 79 -15.52 -10.22 -14.29
C ALA A 79 -16.37 -9.73 -13.09
N ASP A 80 -16.66 -10.62 -12.14
CA ASP A 80 -17.48 -10.36 -10.94
C ASP A 80 -16.65 -10.10 -9.68
N ILE A 81 -15.32 -9.95 -9.82
CA ILE A 81 -14.39 -9.87 -8.67
C ILE A 81 -14.74 -8.73 -7.71
N LEU A 82 -15.16 -7.56 -8.22
CA LEU A 82 -15.49 -6.41 -7.38
C LEU A 82 -16.75 -6.65 -6.53
N ASP A 83 -17.76 -7.34 -7.08
CA ASP A 83 -18.97 -7.70 -6.33
C ASP A 83 -18.67 -8.77 -5.29
N ARG A 84 -17.77 -9.70 -5.59
CA ARG A 84 -17.28 -10.71 -4.64
C ARG A 84 -16.50 -10.06 -3.50
N ILE A 85 -15.59 -9.12 -3.79
CA ILE A 85 -14.86 -8.37 -2.77
C ILE A 85 -15.85 -7.61 -1.88
N LYS A 86 -16.81 -6.90 -2.47
CA LYS A 86 -17.84 -6.18 -1.72
C LYS A 86 -18.65 -7.09 -0.81
N THR A 87 -19.13 -8.21 -1.33
CA THR A 87 -19.95 -9.17 -0.56
C THR A 87 -19.13 -9.78 0.58
N THR A 88 -17.90 -10.19 0.31
CA THR A 88 -17.02 -10.77 1.32
C THR A 88 -16.66 -9.75 2.40
N ALA A 89 -16.36 -8.51 2.01
CA ALA A 89 -16.08 -7.43 2.97
C ALA A 89 -17.29 -7.16 3.87
N GLN A 90 -18.51 -7.14 3.30
CA GLN A 90 -19.74 -6.97 4.08
C GLN A 90 -19.95 -8.11 5.07
N VAL A 91 -19.75 -9.36 4.64
CA VAL A 91 -19.83 -10.52 5.53
C VAL A 91 -18.82 -10.42 6.66
N VAL A 92 -17.60 -9.97 6.39
CA VAL A 92 -16.59 -9.76 7.43
C VAL A 92 -17.04 -8.70 8.43
N VAL A 93 -17.57 -7.56 7.98
CA VAL A 93 -18.10 -6.49 8.85
C VAL A 93 -19.22 -7.00 9.74
N ASP A 94 -20.16 -7.75 9.17
CA ASP A 94 -21.37 -8.20 9.87
C ASP A 94 -21.11 -9.33 10.85
N SER A 95 -20.05 -10.11 10.65
CA SER A 95 -19.78 -11.33 11.41
C SER A 95 -18.51 -11.29 12.26
N ALA A 96 -17.67 -10.26 12.16
CA ALA A 96 -16.46 -10.15 12.97
C ALA A 96 -16.79 -9.80 14.44
N ASP A 97 -16.09 -10.46 15.37
CA ASP A 97 -16.30 -10.30 16.82
C ASP A 97 -15.68 -9.02 17.41
N CYS A 98 -14.77 -8.37 16.68
CA CYS A 98 -14.02 -7.24 17.21
C CYS A 98 -13.67 -6.18 16.14
N ALA A 99 -13.21 -5.02 16.61
CA ALA A 99 -12.89 -3.88 15.76
C ALA A 99 -11.91 -4.20 14.62
N ILE A 100 -10.89 -5.06 14.84
CA ILE A 100 -9.89 -5.37 13.81
C ILE A 100 -10.56 -5.92 12.53
N GLY A 101 -11.48 -6.87 12.67
CA GLY A 101 -12.19 -7.44 11.52
C GLY A 101 -13.21 -6.45 10.94
N ILE A 102 -13.96 -5.77 11.79
CA ILE A 102 -14.97 -4.78 11.37
C ILE A 102 -14.29 -3.64 10.59
N ASP A 103 -13.23 -3.05 11.15
CA ASP A 103 -12.53 -1.93 10.53
C ASP A 103 -11.83 -2.34 9.23
N ALA A 104 -11.25 -3.54 9.19
CA ALA A 104 -10.65 -4.08 7.97
C ALA A 104 -11.67 -4.26 6.84
N GLY A 105 -12.82 -4.85 7.12
CA GLY A 105 -13.91 -4.99 6.15
C GLY A 105 -14.48 -3.63 5.73
N GLN A 106 -14.71 -2.73 6.69
CA GLN A 106 -15.23 -1.40 6.43
C GLN A 106 -14.27 -0.55 5.56
N LEU A 107 -12.96 -0.67 5.78
CA LEU A 107 -11.98 0.01 4.94
C LEU A 107 -12.06 -0.45 3.49
N VAL A 108 -12.19 -1.76 3.25
CA VAL A 108 -12.34 -2.30 1.88
C VAL A 108 -13.60 -1.76 1.23
N LEU A 109 -14.73 -1.73 1.95
CA LEU A 109 -15.98 -1.17 1.44
C LEU A 109 -15.84 0.33 1.11
N ASN A 110 -15.20 1.10 1.99
CA ASN A 110 -14.93 2.51 1.77
C ASN A 110 -13.99 2.74 0.57
N ALA A 111 -12.95 1.92 0.43
CA ALA A 111 -12.02 1.98 -0.69
C ALA A 111 -12.72 1.69 -2.02
N LEU A 112 -13.60 0.67 -2.08
CA LEU A 112 -14.40 0.36 -3.27
C LEU A 112 -15.34 1.49 -3.67
N VAL A 113 -15.84 2.27 -2.71
CA VAL A 113 -16.71 3.42 -3.00
C VAL A 113 -15.88 4.64 -3.42
N ALA A 114 -14.83 4.96 -2.68
CA ALA A 114 -14.03 6.16 -2.89
C ALA A 114 -13.14 6.10 -4.14
N PHE A 115 -12.65 4.90 -4.48
CA PHE A 115 -11.69 4.68 -5.58
C PHE A 115 -12.23 3.69 -6.61
N ARG A 116 -13.55 3.71 -6.83
CA ARG A 116 -14.23 2.78 -7.72
C ARG A 116 -13.60 2.74 -9.10
N ASP A 117 -13.30 3.91 -9.66
CA ASP A 117 -12.73 4.04 -11.00
C ASP A 117 -11.35 3.38 -11.09
N ASP A 118 -10.52 3.51 -10.04
CA ASP A 118 -9.20 2.85 -9.97
C ASP A 118 -9.33 1.32 -9.94
N PHE A 119 -10.28 0.79 -9.16
CA PHE A 119 -10.54 -0.64 -9.11
C PHE A 119 -11.06 -1.17 -10.46
N GLU A 120 -12.02 -0.47 -11.09
CA GLU A 120 -12.55 -0.85 -12.40
C GLU A 120 -11.48 -0.78 -13.50
N GLU A 121 -10.59 0.21 -13.47
CA GLU A 121 -9.50 0.32 -14.42
C GLU A 121 -8.48 -0.80 -14.24
N HIS A 122 -8.14 -1.17 -12.99
CA HIS A 122 -7.30 -2.33 -12.73
C HIS A 122 -7.91 -3.64 -13.26
N VAL A 123 -9.22 -3.83 -13.10
CA VAL A 123 -9.93 -4.99 -13.65
C VAL A 123 -9.85 -5.01 -15.18
N LYS A 124 -9.96 -3.85 -15.84
CA LYS A 124 -9.98 -3.75 -17.31
C LYS A 124 -8.59 -3.83 -17.94
N THR A 125 -7.62 -3.15 -17.35
CA THR A 125 -6.31 -2.92 -18.00
C THR A 125 -5.12 -3.47 -17.21
N GLY A 126 -5.32 -3.87 -15.95
CA GLY A 126 -4.25 -4.25 -15.03
C GLY A 126 -3.35 -3.09 -14.61
N ARG A 127 -3.81 -1.84 -14.76
CA ARG A 127 -3.03 -0.62 -14.49
C ARG A 127 -3.83 0.39 -13.70
N CYS A 128 -3.13 1.25 -12.93
CA CYS A 128 -3.73 2.38 -12.24
C CYS A 128 -4.10 3.51 -13.21
N LEU A 129 -5.22 4.20 -12.94
CA LEU A 129 -5.59 5.45 -13.60
C LEU A 129 -4.51 6.54 -13.43
N GLY A 130 -3.96 6.69 -12.22
CA GLY A 130 -2.91 7.67 -11.90
C GLY A 130 -1.49 7.23 -12.23
N GLY A 131 -1.29 5.98 -12.69
CA GLY A 131 0.05 5.40 -12.88
C GLY A 131 0.71 5.72 -14.23
N MET A 132 0.05 6.45 -15.09
CA MET A 132 0.54 6.70 -16.45
C MET A 132 1.52 7.89 -16.56
N GLU A 133 1.44 8.84 -15.65
CA GLU A 133 2.32 10.02 -15.68
C GLU A 133 3.38 10.00 -14.58
N ASP A 134 3.20 9.20 -13.52
CA ASP A 134 4.08 9.23 -12.37
C ASP A 134 4.46 7.86 -11.84
N SER A 135 5.60 7.79 -11.77
CA SER A 135 6.42 7.43 -10.64
C SER A 135 6.86 5.99 -10.67
N ILE A 136 7.93 5.92 -11.20
CA ILE A 136 8.96 4.99 -10.77
C ILE A 136 8.92 5.00 -9.24
N PRO A 137 8.61 3.87 -8.58
CA PRO A 137 8.34 3.83 -7.14
C PRO A 137 9.43 4.45 -6.26
N CYS A 138 10.68 4.44 -6.72
CA CYS A 138 11.79 5.06 -6.00
C CYS A 138 11.77 6.60 -6.07
N VAL A 139 11.30 7.18 -7.17
CA VAL A 139 11.15 8.64 -7.30
C VAL A 139 9.98 9.12 -6.43
N ALA A 140 8.85 8.43 -6.50
CA ALA A 140 7.67 8.75 -5.70
C ALA A 140 7.89 8.66 -4.18
N LYS A 141 8.79 7.79 -3.74
CA LYS A 141 9.14 7.63 -2.32
C LYS A 141 10.21 8.61 -1.86
N CYS A 142 10.88 9.27 -2.79
CA CYS A 142 11.90 10.25 -2.45
C CYS A 142 11.25 11.58 -2.04
N PRO A 143 11.45 12.08 -0.81
CA PRO A 143 10.87 13.37 -0.39
C PRO A 143 11.33 14.56 -1.25
N ALA A 144 12.51 14.43 -1.90
CA ALA A 144 13.05 15.42 -2.82
C ALA A 144 12.72 15.14 -4.30
N ALA A 145 11.93 14.09 -4.58
CA ALA A 145 11.55 13.67 -5.94
C ALA A 145 12.72 13.51 -6.92
N VAL A 146 13.91 13.13 -6.42
CA VAL A 146 15.13 12.97 -7.23
C VAL A 146 14.92 11.89 -8.29
N ASP A 147 15.38 12.15 -9.53
CA ASP A 147 15.40 11.15 -10.60
C ASP A 147 16.42 10.04 -10.30
N ILE A 148 15.99 9.07 -9.47
CA ILE A 148 16.83 7.96 -9.03
C ILE A 148 17.24 7.04 -10.18
N PRO A 149 16.35 6.62 -11.10
CA PRO A 149 16.76 5.81 -12.24
C PRO A 149 17.78 6.51 -13.13
N GLY A 150 17.59 7.79 -13.36
CA GLY A 150 18.48 8.58 -14.19
C GLY A 150 19.90 8.64 -13.63
N TYR A 151 20.07 8.99 -12.34
CA TYR A 151 21.41 9.04 -11.78
C TYR A 151 22.06 7.65 -11.64
N VAL A 152 21.27 6.61 -11.33
CA VAL A 152 21.77 5.23 -11.25
C VAL A 152 22.27 4.76 -12.63
N ALA A 153 21.57 5.10 -13.71
CA ALA A 153 22.02 4.78 -15.07
C ALA A 153 23.33 5.50 -15.41
N LEU A 154 23.44 6.78 -15.09
CA LEU A 154 24.65 7.57 -15.32
C LEU A 154 25.84 7.04 -14.51
N VAL A 155 25.63 6.62 -13.28
CA VAL A 155 26.67 5.96 -12.47
C VAL A 155 27.09 4.64 -13.10
N HIS A 156 26.16 3.86 -13.62
CA HIS A 156 26.44 2.59 -14.30
C HIS A 156 27.32 2.80 -15.57
N GLU A 157 27.10 3.92 -16.28
CA GLU A 157 27.89 4.33 -17.43
C GLU A 157 29.24 4.97 -17.07
N GLY A 158 29.56 5.09 -15.77
CA GLY A 158 30.78 5.77 -15.31
C GLY A 158 30.71 7.30 -15.33
N ARG A 159 29.56 7.91 -15.65
CA ARG A 159 29.33 9.36 -15.77
C ARG A 159 28.95 9.99 -14.44
N CYS A 160 29.79 9.80 -13.39
CA CYS A 160 29.47 10.23 -12.04
C CYS A 160 29.26 11.77 -11.92
N ALA A 161 30.00 12.58 -12.68
CA ALA A 161 29.83 14.02 -12.68
C ALA A 161 28.45 14.47 -13.16
N ASP A 162 27.91 13.80 -14.19
CA ASP A 162 26.58 14.07 -14.74
C ASP A 162 25.48 13.56 -13.78
N ALA A 163 25.72 12.41 -13.12
CA ALA A 163 24.82 11.92 -12.08
C ALA A 163 24.65 12.93 -10.94
N VAL A 164 25.75 13.55 -10.46
CA VAL A 164 25.69 14.60 -9.44
C VAL A 164 24.94 15.84 -9.93
N LYS A 165 25.14 16.25 -11.19
CA LYS A 165 24.37 17.36 -11.77
C LYS A 165 22.88 17.06 -11.82
N LEU A 166 22.50 15.83 -12.18
CA LEU A 166 21.11 15.39 -12.22
C LEU A 166 20.49 15.45 -10.83
N ILE A 167 21.15 14.88 -9.81
CA ILE A 167 20.67 14.91 -8.42
C ILE A 167 20.48 16.34 -7.93
N ARG A 168 21.39 17.26 -8.28
CA ARG A 168 21.36 18.67 -7.84
C ARG A 168 20.21 19.48 -8.41
N LYS A 169 19.51 19.01 -9.42
CA LYS A 169 18.30 19.65 -9.91
C LYS A 169 17.21 19.72 -8.84
N ASP A 170 17.06 18.62 -8.11
CA ASP A 170 15.98 18.44 -7.13
C ASP A 170 16.49 18.50 -5.68
N ASN A 171 17.77 18.17 -5.47
CA ASN A 171 18.42 18.17 -4.15
C ASN A 171 19.72 18.97 -4.21
N PRO A 172 19.75 20.23 -3.75
CA PRO A 172 20.94 21.10 -3.80
C PRO A 172 22.08 20.62 -2.88
N PHE A 173 21.76 19.82 -1.83
CA PHE A 173 22.75 19.34 -0.84
C PHE A 173 22.82 17.80 -0.80
N PRO A 174 23.17 17.11 -1.91
CA PRO A 174 23.07 15.66 -2.01
C PRO A 174 23.97 14.93 -1.00
N VAL A 175 25.13 15.48 -0.68
CA VAL A 175 26.07 14.87 0.26
C VAL A 175 25.49 14.87 1.68
N SER A 176 24.97 15.99 2.14
CA SER A 176 24.36 16.10 3.48
C SER A 176 23.15 15.19 3.59
N CYS A 177 22.30 15.15 2.55
CA CYS A 177 21.15 14.25 2.50
C CYS A 177 21.57 12.78 2.52
N ALA A 178 22.64 12.39 1.84
CA ALA A 178 23.11 11.00 1.80
C ALA A 178 23.51 10.45 3.19
N TYR A 179 24.01 11.31 4.08
CA TYR A 179 24.38 10.90 5.44
C TYR A 179 23.18 10.70 6.39
N ILE A 180 22.05 11.34 6.13
CA ILE A 180 20.88 11.30 7.01
C ILE A 180 19.68 10.58 6.38
N CYS A 181 19.77 10.19 5.10
CA CYS A 181 18.68 9.57 4.38
C CYS A 181 18.45 8.12 4.82
N GLU A 182 17.22 7.79 5.18
CA GLU A 182 16.81 6.42 5.53
C GLU A 182 16.55 5.53 4.30
N HIS A 183 16.85 6.02 3.10
CA HIS A 183 16.67 5.34 1.81
C HIS A 183 15.26 4.75 1.57
N PRO A 184 14.17 5.51 1.75
CA PRO A 184 12.81 4.99 1.56
C PRO A 184 12.57 4.46 0.14
N CYS A 185 13.33 4.96 -0.84
CA CYS A 185 13.30 4.48 -2.22
C CYS A 185 13.71 3.00 -2.38
N GLU A 186 14.59 2.48 -1.50
CA GLU A 186 15.05 1.09 -1.58
C GLU A 186 13.98 0.09 -1.11
N ASN A 187 13.09 0.50 -0.21
CA ASN A 187 12.05 -0.38 0.34
C ASN A 187 11.04 -0.85 -0.70
N ARG A 188 10.83 -0.08 -1.77
CA ARG A 188 9.94 -0.38 -2.89
C ARG A 188 10.67 -0.61 -4.21
N CYS A 189 11.99 -0.86 -4.15
CA CYS A 189 12.80 -1.09 -5.34
C CYS A 189 12.43 -2.42 -6.01
N ARG A 190 11.96 -2.38 -7.27
CA ARG A 190 11.64 -3.59 -8.05
C ARG A 190 12.85 -4.51 -8.28
N ARG A 191 14.08 -3.98 -8.24
CA ARG A 191 15.30 -4.78 -8.33
C ARG A 191 15.54 -5.60 -7.08
N ARG A 192 15.16 -5.09 -5.89
CA ARG A 192 15.27 -5.82 -4.62
C ARG A 192 14.30 -7.01 -4.59
N SER A 193 13.06 -6.82 -5.06
CA SER A 193 12.05 -7.89 -5.09
C SER A 193 12.40 -9.03 -6.05
N ARG A 194 13.20 -8.76 -7.10
CA ARG A 194 13.68 -9.80 -8.02
C ARG A 194 14.81 -10.65 -7.44
N ARG A 195 15.61 -10.13 -6.51
CA ARG A 195 16.70 -10.91 -5.85
C ARG A 195 16.19 -11.97 -4.89
N HIS A 196 14.96 -11.90 -4.43
CA HIS A 196 14.36 -12.90 -3.54
C HIS A 196 13.56 -13.99 -4.28
N ARG A 197 13.53 -13.95 -5.62
CA ARG A 197 12.81 -14.94 -6.45
C ARG A 197 13.74 -15.87 -7.25
N SER A 198 15.04 -15.78 -7.04
CA SER A 198 16.05 -16.69 -7.67
C SER A 198 16.68 -17.62 -6.66
#